data_8075b8add2327761926150132e018116
#
_entry.id   8075b8add2327761926150132e018116
#
_cell.length_a   1.000
_cell.length_b   1.000
_cell.length_c   1.000
_cell.angle_alpha   90.00
_cell.angle_beta   90.00
_cell.angle_gamma   90.00
#
_symmetry.space_group_name_H-M   'P 1'
#
loop_
_entity.id
_entity.type
_entity.pdbx_description
1 polymer ?
#
loop_
_entity_poly.entity_id
_entity_poly.type
_entity_poly.pdbx_seq_one_letter_code
_entity_poly.pdbx_strand_id
1 'polypeptide(L)'
;LEKNDVTTLATLLGPDSEDVVSSGDEVADANARADFVASFKTRHTLVPEGSSSMTLVVGDDDWPLPIPIVAEDGKWYLDGAAGADELVYRRIGHNELGAIAVCRGFIDAQLEYASAGHDGNEPGVFAAKLRSDPGMQNGLYWPTAEGEPESPAGEAVARATAEGYKAVTGKRKPYHGYFYRFLFAQGAN
;
A
#
# COMPACT_ATOMS: atom_id res chain seq x y z
N LEU A 1 -15.28 10.60 -3.48
CA LEU A 1 -13.93 10.04 -3.64
C LEU A 1 -12.90 11.10 -4.05
N GLU A 2 -13.12 11.89 -5.10
CA GLU A 2 -12.17 12.92 -5.57
C GLU A 2 -11.70 13.89 -4.49
N LYS A 3 -12.55 14.24 -3.54
CA LYS A 3 -12.23 15.14 -2.42
C LYS A 3 -11.62 14.42 -1.23
N ASN A 4 -11.42 13.11 -1.32
CA ASN A 4 -10.98 12.25 -0.22
C ASN A 4 -11.84 12.42 1.06
N ASP A 5 -13.14 12.67 0.88
CA ASP A 5 -14.10 12.86 1.96
C ASP A 5 -14.58 11.52 2.50
N VAL A 6 -13.83 11.03 3.48
CA VAL A 6 -14.05 9.74 4.16
C VAL A 6 -15.40 9.68 4.86
N THR A 7 -15.83 10.79 5.48
CA THR A 7 -17.11 10.88 6.20
C THR A 7 -18.29 10.72 5.26
N THR A 8 -18.28 11.44 4.15
CA THR A 8 -19.33 11.31 3.12
C THR A 8 -19.33 9.91 2.53
N LEU A 9 -18.15 9.32 2.28
CA LEU A 9 -18.04 7.97 1.75
C LEU A 9 -18.66 6.94 2.71
N ALA A 10 -18.34 6.99 4.00
CA ALA A 10 -18.91 6.11 5.01
C ALA A 10 -20.46 6.26 5.07
N THR A 11 -20.95 7.49 4.98
CA THR A 11 -22.41 7.75 4.94
C THR A 11 -23.07 7.11 3.72
N LEU A 12 -22.43 7.15 2.55
CA LEU A 12 -22.96 6.57 1.31
C LEU A 12 -22.95 5.03 1.31
N LEU A 13 -21.97 4.43 1.97
CA LEU A 13 -21.83 2.97 2.07
C LEU A 13 -22.67 2.35 3.20
N GLY A 14 -23.17 3.17 4.09
CA GLY A 14 -24.02 2.73 5.20
C GLY A 14 -23.24 2.33 6.46
N PRO A 15 -23.98 1.80 7.47
CA PRO A 15 -23.36 1.36 8.71
C PRO A 15 -22.37 0.21 8.47
N ASP A 16 -21.42 0.05 9.38
CA ASP A 16 -20.39 -1.01 9.36
C ASP A 16 -19.42 -0.95 8.17
N SER A 17 -19.33 0.21 7.49
CA SER A 17 -18.42 0.44 6.35
C SER A 17 -17.04 0.98 6.75
N GLU A 18 -16.74 1.09 8.03
CA GLU A 18 -15.50 1.70 8.54
C GLU A 18 -14.24 0.99 8.01
N ASP A 19 -14.22 -0.34 8.06
CA ASP A 19 -13.10 -1.15 7.57
C ASP A 19 -12.94 -1.10 6.04
N VAL A 20 -14.01 -0.80 5.31
CA VAL A 20 -13.96 -0.58 3.86
C VAL A 20 -13.31 0.75 3.54
N VAL A 21 -13.66 1.78 4.31
CA VAL A 21 -13.27 3.17 4.06
C VAL A 21 -11.85 3.47 4.57
N SER A 22 -11.41 2.82 5.64
CA SER A 22 -10.10 3.05 6.25
C SER A 22 -9.42 1.74 6.66
N SER A 23 -8.17 1.58 6.23
CA SER A 23 -7.32 0.44 6.61
C SER A 23 -6.36 0.75 7.75
N GLY A 24 -6.29 2.03 8.18
CA GLY A 24 -5.26 2.52 9.08
C GLY A 24 -3.94 2.91 8.36
N ASP A 25 -3.82 2.65 7.06
CA ASP A 25 -2.77 3.19 6.18
C ASP A 25 -3.35 4.33 5.34
N GLU A 26 -3.32 5.54 5.86
CA GLU A 26 -3.91 6.73 5.22
C GLU A 26 -3.35 7.00 3.81
N VAL A 27 -2.08 6.64 3.57
CA VAL A 27 -1.41 6.83 2.27
C VAL A 27 -1.96 5.83 1.25
N ALA A 28 -1.97 4.54 1.60
CA ALA A 28 -2.53 3.50 0.75
C ALA A 28 -4.02 3.75 0.45
N ASP A 29 -4.79 4.13 1.47
CA ASP A 29 -6.22 4.42 1.31
C ASP A 29 -6.49 5.61 0.37
N ALA A 30 -5.67 6.67 0.47
CA ALA A 30 -5.79 7.83 -0.42
C ALA A 30 -5.42 7.48 -1.87
N ASN A 31 -4.35 6.73 -2.07
CA ASN A 31 -3.91 6.26 -3.38
C ASN A 31 -4.96 5.35 -4.03
N ALA A 32 -5.48 4.36 -3.30
CA ALA A 32 -6.52 3.46 -3.79
C ALA A 32 -7.79 4.22 -4.24
N ARG A 33 -8.20 5.25 -3.50
CA ARG A 33 -9.32 6.11 -3.90
C ARG A 33 -9.02 6.94 -5.14
N ALA A 34 -7.79 7.44 -5.27
CA ALA A 34 -7.36 8.20 -6.45
C ALA A 34 -7.32 7.32 -7.70
N ASP A 35 -6.78 6.12 -7.58
CA ASP A 35 -6.70 5.13 -8.67
C ASP A 35 -8.09 4.70 -9.13
N PHE A 36 -9.02 4.45 -8.20
CA PHE A 36 -10.40 4.16 -8.54
C PHE A 36 -11.06 5.31 -9.31
N VAL A 37 -10.84 6.55 -8.86
CA VAL A 37 -11.40 7.74 -9.56
C VAL A 37 -10.78 7.88 -10.95
N ALA A 38 -9.49 7.62 -11.12
CA ALA A 38 -8.83 7.65 -12.43
C ALA A 38 -9.43 6.59 -13.36
N SER A 39 -9.57 5.34 -12.89
CA SER A 39 -10.19 4.25 -13.63
C SER A 39 -11.64 4.57 -14.01
N PHE A 40 -12.43 5.11 -13.07
CA PHE A 40 -13.81 5.53 -13.32
C PHE A 40 -13.90 6.62 -14.41
N LYS A 41 -12.99 7.59 -14.41
CA LYS A 41 -12.95 8.66 -15.43
C LYS A 41 -12.53 8.13 -16.80
N THR A 42 -11.65 7.14 -16.84
CA THR A 42 -11.22 6.51 -18.08
C THR A 42 -12.41 5.79 -18.75
N ARG A 43 -13.06 4.93 -18.00
CA ARG A 43 -14.26 4.21 -18.45
C ARG A 43 -15.09 3.72 -17.26
N HIS A 44 -16.38 3.81 -17.36
CA HIS A 44 -17.29 3.17 -16.40
C HIS A 44 -18.58 2.73 -17.08
N THR A 45 -19.13 1.62 -16.60
CA THR A 45 -20.37 1.04 -17.13
C THR A 45 -21.16 0.41 -15.98
N LEU A 46 -22.48 0.55 -16.04
CA LEU A 46 -23.38 -0.17 -15.16
C LEU A 46 -23.87 -1.43 -15.89
N VAL A 47 -23.55 -2.58 -15.31
CA VAL A 47 -23.94 -3.89 -15.83
C VAL A 47 -25.15 -4.40 -15.01
N PRO A 48 -26.31 -4.63 -15.63
CA PRO A 48 -27.48 -5.16 -14.91
C PRO A 48 -27.25 -6.58 -14.40
N GLU A 49 -27.58 -6.81 -13.14
CA GLU A 49 -27.61 -8.13 -12.47
C GLU A 49 -29.06 -8.48 -12.12
N GLY A 50 -29.87 -8.79 -13.14
CA GLY A 50 -31.30 -8.97 -12.99
C GLY A 50 -32.08 -7.66 -13.04
N SER A 51 -33.22 -7.58 -12.31
CA SER A 51 -34.15 -6.43 -12.38
C SER A 51 -33.92 -5.37 -11.32
N SER A 52 -33.19 -5.68 -10.27
CA SER A 52 -33.04 -4.83 -9.09
C SER A 52 -31.61 -4.67 -8.58
N SER A 53 -30.62 -5.10 -9.35
CA SER A 53 -29.21 -4.96 -9.02
C SER A 53 -28.40 -4.57 -10.25
N MET A 54 -27.32 -3.83 -10.03
CA MET A 54 -26.32 -3.46 -11.05
C MET A 54 -24.93 -3.54 -10.44
N THR A 55 -23.96 -3.94 -11.26
CA THR A 55 -22.54 -3.89 -10.95
C THR A 55 -21.90 -2.70 -11.66
N LEU A 56 -21.20 -1.83 -10.93
CA LEU A 56 -20.36 -0.79 -11.52
C LEU A 56 -19.03 -1.42 -11.96
N VAL A 57 -18.72 -1.29 -13.24
CA VAL A 57 -17.46 -1.73 -13.84
C VAL A 57 -16.65 -0.51 -14.23
N VAL A 58 -15.35 -0.48 -13.90
CA VAL A 58 -14.49 0.69 -14.16
C VAL A 58 -13.15 0.29 -14.80
N GLY A 59 -12.57 1.24 -15.53
CA GLY A 59 -11.27 1.08 -16.19
C GLY A 59 -11.30 0.22 -17.44
N ASP A 60 -10.18 0.13 -18.12
CA ASP A 60 -10.02 -0.64 -19.36
C ASP A 60 -9.99 -2.16 -19.11
N ASP A 61 -9.63 -2.57 -17.90
CA ASP A 61 -9.61 -3.97 -17.45
C ASP A 61 -10.97 -4.49 -16.98
N ASP A 62 -12.04 -3.68 -17.14
CA ASP A 62 -13.40 -4.04 -16.71
C ASP A 62 -13.48 -4.44 -15.23
N TRP A 63 -12.76 -3.72 -14.35
CA TRP A 63 -12.72 -4.04 -12.92
C TRP A 63 -14.10 -3.84 -12.28
N PRO A 64 -14.73 -4.91 -11.74
CA PRO A 64 -16.04 -4.81 -11.11
C PRO A 64 -15.90 -4.31 -9.68
N LEU A 65 -16.65 -3.25 -9.33
CA LEU A 65 -16.82 -2.84 -7.94
C LEU A 65 -17.64 -3.93 -7.22
N PRO A 66 -17.13 -4.53 -6.14
CA PRO A 66 -17.85 -5.61 -5.45
C PRO A 66 -19.05 -5.12 -4.63
N ILE A 67 -19.21 -3.81 -4.46
CA ILE A 67 -20.39 -3.21 -3.82
C ILE A 67 -21.49 -3.09 -4.89
N PRO A 68 -22.57 -3.87 -4.79
CA PRO A 68 -23.66 -3.78 -5.75
C PRO A 68 -24.45 -2.46 -5.59
N ILE A 69 -25.04 -2.02 -6.69
CA ILE A 69 -26.04 -0.95 -6.69
C ILE A 69 -27.40 -1.62 -6.74
N VAL A 70 -28.20 -1.48 -5.72
CA VAL A 70 -29.48 -2.20 -5.57
C VAL A 70 -30.65 -1.24 -5.54
N ALA A 71 -31.80 -1.71 -6.06
CA ALA A 71 -33.06 -0.99 -6.05
C ALA A 71 -33.99 -1.52 -4.97
N GLU A 72 -34.42 -0.66 -4.08
CA GLU A 72 -35.44 -0.93 -3.06
C GLU A 72 -36.37 0.27 -2.98
N ASP A 73 -37.68 0.05 -2.91
CA ASP A 73 -38.73 1.06 -2.81
C ASP A 73 -38.60 2.17 -3.88
N GLY A 74 -38.20 1.79 -5.10
CA GLY A 74 -38.06 2.70 -6.24
C GLY A 74 -36.84 3.62 -6.20
N LYS A 75 -35.90 3.38 -5.29
CA LYS A 75 -34.62 4.11 -5.18
C LYS A 75 -33.44 3.17 -5.37
N TRP A 76 -32.36 3.72 -5.91
CA TRP A 76 -31.09 3.00 -6.06
C TRP A 76 -30.10 3.48 -5.00
N TYR A 77 -29.37 2.53 -4.38
CA TYR A 77 -28.32 2.82 -3.41
C TYR A 77 -27.18 1.81 -3.51
N LEU A 78 -26.02 2.14 -2.94
CA LEU A 78 -24.88 1.24 -2.79
C LEU A 78 -25.10 0.34 -1.57
N ASP A 79 -25.13 -0.97 -1.77
CA ASP A 79 -25.21 -1.92 -0.66
C ASP A 79 -23.79 -2.21 -0.14
N GLY A 80 -23.32 -1.32 0.75
CA GLY A 80 -21.97 -1.41 1.31
C GLY A 80 -21.73 -2.70 2.08
N ALA A 81 -22.75 -3.22 2.76
CA ALA A 81 -22.63 -4.45 3.54
C ALA A 81 -22.40 -5.68 2.65
N ALA A 82 -23.07 -5.75 1.49
CA ALA A 82 -22.96 -6.88 0.57
C ALA A 82 -21.55 -7.03 -0.05
N GLY A 83 -20.81 -5.93 -0.21
CA GLY A 83 -19.48 -5.94 -0.83
C GLY A 83 -18.31 -5.74 0.12
N ALA A 84 -18.57 -5.49 1.39
CA ALA A 84 -17.54 -5.09 2.36
C ALA A 84 -16.42 -6.15 2.50
N ASP A 85 -16.78 -7.39 2.72
CA ASP A 85 -15.81 -8.49 2.91
C ASP A 85 -14.91 -8.66 1.69
N GLU A 86 -15.47 -8.61 0.48
CA GLU A 86 -14.70 -8.76 -0.75
C GLU A 86 -13.69 -7.62 -0.95
N LEU A 87 -14.07 -6.38 -0.65
CA LEU A 87 -13.13 -5.24 -0.68
C LEU A 87 -12.00 -5.40 0.33
N VAL A 88 -12.34 -5.84 1.54
CA VAL A 88 -11.35 -6.11 2.59
C VAL A 88 -10.40 -7.25 2.17
N TYR A 89 -10.91 -8.35 1.62
CA TYR A 89 -10.08 -9.46 1.15
C TYR A 89 -9.17 -9.07 -0.01
N ARG A 90 -9.66 -8.30 -0.98
CA ARG A 90 -8.82 -7.77 -2.08
C ARG A 90 -7.71 -6.87 -1.56
N ARG A 91 -8.01 -6.01 -0.59
CA ARG A 91 -7.01 -5.16 0.06
C ARG A 91 -5.97 -5.97 0.82
N ILE A 92 -6.39 -6.96 1.60
CA ILE A 92 -5.48 -7.87 2.31
C ILE A 92 -4.55 -8.56 1.32
N GLY A 93 -5.07 -9.17 0.26
CA GLY A 93 -4.26 -9.84 -0.76
C GLY A 93 -3.26 -8.89 -1.44
N HIS A 94 -3.67 -7.67 -1.77
CA HIS A 94 -2.76 -6.65 -2.31
C HIS A 94 -1.64 -6.30 -1.31
N ASN A 95 -1.98 -6.09 -0.05
CA ASN A 95 -1.03 -5.77 1.01
C ASN A 95 -0.05 -6.92 1.28
N GLU A 96 -0.52 -8.17 1.26
CA GLU A 96 0.34 -9.36 1.39
C GLU A 96 1.36 -9.46 0.26
N LEU A 97 0.94 -9.25 -0.98
CA LEU A 97 1.86 -9.22 -2.13
C LEU A 97 2.88 -8.07 -1.99
N GLY A 98 2.46 -6.90 -1.54
CA GLY A 98 3.33 -5.77 -1.22
C GLY A 98 4.33 -6.12 -0.13
N ALA A 99 3.90 -6.76 0.95
CA ALA A 99 4.77 -7.18 2.04
C ALA A 99 5.82 -8.22 1.59
N ILE A 100 5.42 -9.15 0.73
CA ILE A 100 6.35 -10.13 0.12
C ILE A 100 7.40 -9.40 -0.72
N ALA A 101 6.99 -8.43 -1.53
CA ALA A 101 7.91 -7.63 -2.35
C ALA A 101 8.89 -6.83 -1.48
N VAL A 102 8.44 -6.23 -0.38
CA VAL A 102 9.30 -5.52 0.59
C VAL A 102 10.32 -6.49 1.21
N CYS A 103 9.89 -7.68 1.63
CA CYS A 103 10.81 -8.67 2.21
C CYS A 103 11.86 -9.15 1.21
N ARG A 104 11.50 -9.36 -0.06
CA ARG A 104 12.45 -9.73 -1.13
C ARG A 104 13.43 -8.60 -1.40
N GLY A 105 12.96 -7.37 -1.59
CA GLY A 105 13.82 -6.21 -1.78
C GLY A 105 14.76 -5.95 -0.59
N PHE A 106 14.32 -6.27 0.63
CA PHE A 106 15.19 -6.24 1.80
C PHE A 106 16.33 -7.26 1.72
N ILE A 107 16.05 -8.48 1.26
CA ILE A 107 17.10 -9.52 1.09
C ILE A 107 18.08 -9.08 0.02
N ASP A 108 17.62 -8.57 -1.11
CA ASP A 108 18.46 -8.10 -2.20
C ASP A 108 19.36 -6.95 -1.73
N ALA A 109 18.80 -5.96 -1.04
CA ALA A 109 19.56 -4.86 -0.46
C ALA A 109 20.59 -5.31 0.58
N GLN A 110 20.29 -6.33 1.38
CA GLN A 110 21.23 -6.90 2.35
C GLN A 110 22.40 -7.64 1.65
N LEU A 111 22.12 -8.38 0.58
CA LEU A 111 23.16 -9.07 -0.21
C LEU A 111 24.05 -8.05 -0.93
N GLU A 112 23.47 -7.00 -1.48
CA GLU A 112 24.24 -5.92 -2.10
C GLU A 112 25.14 -5.21 -1.07
N TYR A 113 24.58 -4.84 0.09
CA TYR A 113 25.34 -4.22 1.17
C TYR A 113 26.50 -5.10 1.62
N ALA A 114 26.27 -6.39 1.82
CA ALA A 114 27.29 -7.32 2.27
C ALA A 114 28.33 -7.65 1.19
N SER A 115 28.06 -7.37 -0.08
CA SER A 115 29.02 -7.60 -1.17
C SER A 115 30.25 -6.67 -1.13
N ALA A 116 30.10 -5.53 -0.45
CA ALA A 116 31.15 -4.54 -0.26
C ALA A 116 31.41 -4.29 1.23
N GLY A 117 32.56 -3.73 1.57
CA GLY A 117 32.84 -3.25 2.93
C GLY A 117 32.27 -1.84 3.12
N HIS A 118 31.68 -1.57 4.28
CA HIS A 118 31.13 -0.26 4.63
C HIS A 118 31.60 0.16 6.03
N ASP A 119 31.94 1.45 6.19
CA ASP A 119 32.35 2.05 7.46
C ASP A 119 33.43 1.26 8.24
N GLY A 120 34.41 0.74 7.50
CA GLY A 120 35.53 -0.02 8.06
C GLY A 120 35.25 -1.50 8.32
N ASN A 121 34.06 -1.99 7.98
CA ASN A 121 33.77 -3.43 7.99
C ASN A 121 34.22 -4.09 6.68
N GLU A 122 34.70 -5.32 6.79
CA GLU A 122 35.01 -6.16 5.62
C GLU A 122 33.72 -6.61 4.91
N PRO A 123 33.81 -7.01 3.61
CA PRO A 123 32.70 -7.66 2.91
C PRO A 123 32.19 -8.89 3.68
N GLY A 124 30.88 -9.14 3.60
CA GLY A 124 30.20 -10.24 4.30
C GLY A 124 29.44 -9.80 5.55
N VAL A 125 29.54 -8.53 5.94
CA VAL A 125 28.81 -7.98 7.09
C VAL A 125 27.49 -7.38 6.62
N PHE A 126 26.38 -7.82 7.19
CA PHE A 126 25.02 -7.31 6.90
C PHE A 126 24.71 -6.04 7.68
N ALA A 127 23.88 -5.18 7.10
CA ALA A 127 23.42 -3.95 7.77
C ALA A 127 22.46 -4.27 8.93
N ALA A 128 22.68 -3.62 10.08
CA ALA A 128 21.84 -3.79 11.26
C ALA A 128 20.63 -2.84 11.31
N LYS A 129 20.49 -1.92 10.36
CA LYS A 129 19.41 -0.93 10.30
C LYS A 129 19.12 -0.51 8.87
N LEU A 130 17.92 0.03 8.65
CA LEU A 130 17.54 0.54 7.33
C LEU A 130 18.27 1.84 7.01
N ARG A 131 18.15 2.86 7.84
CA ARG A 131 18.75 4.18 7.60
C ARG A 131 20.11 4.29 8.28
N SER A 132 21.10 4.71 7.51
CA SER A 132 22.43 5.06 8.03
C SER A 132 22.39 6.28 8.92
N ASP A 133 23.36 6.36 9.84
CA ASP A 133 23.62 7.59 10.59
C ASP A 133 24.12 8.70 9.65
N PRO A 134 23.93 9.97 9.99
CA PRO A 134 24.40 11.08 9.15
C PRO A 134 25.89 10.97 8.82
N GLY A 135 26.22 10.98 7.52
CA GLY A 135 27.59 10.87 7.03
C GLY A 135 28.20 9.47 7.05
N MET A 136 27.45 8.45 7.42
CA MET A 136 27.88 7.05 7.44
C MET A 136 27.12 6.20 6.41
N GLN A 137 27.66 4.99 6.13
CA GLN A 137 27.04 3.95 5.30
C GLN A 137 26.76 2.67 6.13
N ASN A 138 26.35 2.83 7.38
CA ASN A 138 26.13 1.74 8.34
C ASN A 138 24.68 1.24 8.41
N GLY A 139 23.90 1.47 7.37
CA GLY A 139 22.54 0.97 7.14
C GLY A 139 22.31 0.73 5.66
N LEU A 140 21.17 0.21 5.26
CA LEU A 140 20.84 -0.09 3.86
C LEU A 140 20.56 1.16 3.02
N TYR A 141 20.24 2.28 3.64
CA TYR A 141 19.92 3.55 2.99
C TYR A 141 20.75 4.70 3.54
N TRP A 142 21.37 5.45 2.64
CA TRP A 142 21.93 6.78 2.85
C TRP A 142 21.65 7.65 1.63
N PRO A 143 21.52 8.99 1.81
CA PRO A 143 21.38 9.91 0.68
C PRO A 143 22.63 9.89 -0.18
N THR A 144 22.46 9.83 -1.51
CA THR A 144 23.53 9.91 -2.50
C THR A 144 23.37 11.17 -3.33
N ALA A 145 24.48 11.75 -3.81
CA ALA A 145 24.45 12.86 -4.74
C ALA A 145 24.18 12.37 -6.18
N GLU A 146 23.81 13.30 -7.05
CA GLU A 146 23.62 12.99 -8.48
C GLU A 146 24.92 12.45 -9.09
N GLY A 147 24.84 11.28 -9.72
CA GLY A 147 25.97 10.59 -10.34
C GLY A 147 26.77 9.68 -9.40
N GLU A 148 26.42 9.61 -8.12
CA GLU A 148 26.99 8.62 -7.19
C GLU A 148 26.17 7.31 -7.22
N PRO A 149 26.79 6.16 -6.92
CA PRO A 149 26.06 4.90 -6.75
C PRO A 149 24.97 5.03 -5.68
N GLU A 150 23.79 4.53 -5.98
CA GLU A 150 22.69 4.52 -5.03
C GLU A 150 23.01 3.61 -3.83
N SER A 151 22.40 3.92 -2.69
CA SER A 151 22.45 3.02 -1.53
C SER A 151 21.59 1.77 -1.80
N PRO A 152 21.91 0.59 -1.22
CA PRO A 152 21.22 -0.67 -1.51
C PRO A 152 19.69 -0.62 -1.39
N ALA A 153 19.15 0.20 -0.49
CA ALA A 153 17.72 0.42 -0.38
C ALA A 153 17.25 1.76 -1.02
N GLY A 154 18.09 2.41 -1.83
CA GLY A 154 17.81 3.73 -2.42
C GLY A 154 16.55 3.75 -3.26
N GLU A 155 16.44 2.84 -4.23
CA GLU A 155 15.26 2.70 -5.10
C GLU A 155 13.98 2.41 -4.30
N ALA A 156 14.04 1.51 -3.29
CA ALA A 156 12.88 1.18 -2.47
C ALA A 156 12.39 2.39 -1.66
N VAL A 157 13.31 3.19 -1.10
CA VAL A 157 12.97 4.42 -0.36
C VAL A 157 12.45 5.50 -1.31
N ALA A 158 13.00 5.63 -2.50
CA ALA A 158 12.52 6.57 -3.52
C ALA A 158 11.10 6.22 -3.95
N ARG A 159 10.81 4.95 -4.21
CA ARG A 159 9.47 4.46 -4.54
C ARG A 159 8.46 4.73 -3.42
N ALA A 160 8.75 4.36 -2.18
CA ALA A 160 7.88 4.64 -1.05
C ALA A 160 7.62 6.16 -0.88
N THR A 161 8.63 6.99 -1.16
CA THR A 161 8.48 8.46 -1.13
C THR A 161 7.56 8.96 -2.26
N ALA A 162 7.70 8.40 -3.46
CA ALA A 162 6.83 8.73 -4.60
C ALA A 162 5.37 8.34 -4.35
N GLU A 163 5.14 7.22 -3.65
CA GLU A 163 3.81 6.79 -3.17
C GLU A 163 3.23 7.72 -2.08
N GLY A 164 4.02 8.63 -1.52
CA GLY A 164 3.60 9.60 -0.50
C GLY A 164 3.98 9.24 0.94
N TYR A 165 4.68 8.13 1.15
CA TYR A 165 5.18 7.78 2.48
C TYR A 165 6.35 8.68 2.87
N LYS A 166 6.31 9.17 4.09
CA LYS A 166 7.35 10.06 4.63
C LYS A 166 7.99 9.44 5.87
N ALA A 167 9.29 9.63 6.02
CA ALA A 167 9.95 9.31 7.27
C ALA A 167 9.30 10.11 8.41
N VAL A 168 8.78 9.40 9.41
CA VAL A 168 8.17 10.00 10.59
C VAL A 168 9.03 9.78 11.82
N THR A 169 9.15 10.81 12.64
CA THR A 169 9.70 10.69 13.98
C THR A 169 8.55 10.42 14.95
N GLY A 170 8.67 9.40 15.77
CA GLY A 170 7.65 9.06 16.77
C GLY A 170 6.87 7.79 16.44
N LYS A 171 5.53 7.87 16.34
CA LYS A 171 4.68 6.69 16.15
C LYS A 171 4.90 6.08 14.76
N ARG A 172 5.18 4.77 14.72
CA ARG A 172 5.34 4.03 13.46
C ARG A 172 4.05 4.10 12.64
N LYS A 173 4.19 4.28 11.33
CA LYS A 173 3.11 4.12 10.35
C LYS A 173 3.29 2.82 9.57
N PRO A 174 2.21 2.15 9.16
CA PRO A 174 2.31 0.98 8.31
C PRO A 174 2.83 1.37 6.92
N TYR A 175 3.41 0.39 6.21
CA TYR A 175 3.73 0.46 4.80
C TYR A 175 3.10 -0.76 4.13
N HIS A 176 2.22 -0.54 3.14
CA HIS A 176 1.33 -1.57 2.59
C HIS A 176 0.59 -2.37 3.68
N GLY A 177 0.04 -1.65 4.66
CA GLY A 177 -0.74 -2.24 5.75
C GLY A 177 0.06 -2.99 6.81
N TYR A 178 1.39 -3.10 6.69
CA TYR A 178 2.23 -3.87 7.61
C TYR A 178 3.29 -3.04 8.31
N PHE A 179 3.71 -3.51 9.49
CA PHE A 179 4.86 -3.00 10.22
C PHE A 179 6.05 -3.95 10.08
N TYR A 180 7.21 -3.41 9.75
CA TYR A 180 8.43 -4.19 9.53
C TYR A 180 9.43 -3.99 10.67
N ARG A 181 10.19 -5.05 10.98
CA ARG A 181 11.31 -4.99 11.91
C ARG A 181 12.46 -5.87 11.42
N PHE A 182 13.68 -5.47 11.74
CA PHE A 182 14.84 -6.32 11.54
C PHE A 182 14.80 -7.50 12.53
N LEU A 183 15.21 -8.67 12.07
CA LEU A 183 15.45 -9.84 12.89
C LEU A 183 16.95 -10.08 12.93
N PHE A 184 17.53 -10.14 14.13
CA PHE A 184 18.97 -10.29 14.33
C PHE A 184 19.37 -11.71 14.73
N ALA A 185 18.42 -12.59 14.96
CA ALA A 185 18.63 -14.00 15.26
C ALA A 185 17.40 -14.82 14.84
N GLN A 186 17.63 -16.09 14.55
CA GLN A 186 16.57 -17.09 14.53
C GLN A 186 16.18 -17.43 15.96
N GLY A 187 14.90 -17.73 16.20
CA GLY A 187 14.46 -18.27 17.48
C GLY A 187 15.20 -19.57 17.82
N ALA A 188 15.24 -19.92 19.08
CA ALA A 188 15.72 -21.23 19.49
C ALA A 188 14.82 -22.31 18.84
N ASN A 189 15.46 -23.26 18.14
CA ASN A 189 14.79 -24.46 17.64
C ASN A 189 14.41 -25.36 18.79
#